data_a7c090279d3c167c83ac72fa5133123a
#
_entry.id   a7c090279d3c167c83ac72fa5133123a
#
_cell.length_a   1.000
_cell.length_b   1.000
_cell.length_c   1.000
_cell.angle_alpha   90.00
_cell.angle_beta   90.00
_cell.angle_gamma   90.00
#
_symmetry.space_group_name_H-M   'P 1'
#
loop_
_entity.id
_entity.type
_entity.pdbx_description
1 polymer ?
#
loop_
_entity_poly.entity_id
_entity_poly.type
_entity_poly.pdbx_seq_one_letter_code
_entity_poly.pdbx_strand_id
1 'polypeptide(L)'
;MFESLVANLVNRFLGSYLENFDTNQLNIGIWSGDVKLRNLRLRKESLDKFKLPVDVNFGQLGQLTLQIPWSNLKGKPVRVIIEDVYLLVSPKIIQDYDLEEEELRLQAVKKEKLAQLETFLDAKSQELGTDLENETFVESLVTKIVDNLQVTIKNIHLKYEDDSVLTETPYSIGFTLDELSAVSTDEDWVPSFINITQSLTRKLLTLK
;
A
#
# COMPACT_ATOMS: atom_id res chain seq x y z
N MET A 1 5.23 20.96 9.13
CA MET A 1 6.32 20.57 8.20
C MET A 1 6.28 19.08 7.87
N PHE A 2 6.21 18.16 8.86
CA PHE A 2 6.13 16.71 8.62
C PHE A 2 4.79 16.26 8.01
N GLU A 3 3.70 16.91 8.36
CA GLU A 3 2.37 16.59 7.87
C GLU A 3 2.26 16.73 6.35
N SER A 4 2.88 17.76 5.77
CA SER A 4 2.88 17.94 4.32
C SER A 4 3.68 16.85 3.59
N LEU A 5 4.78 16.39 4.19
CA LEU A 5 5.58 15.29 3.65
C LEU A 5 4.79 13.97 3.69
N VAL A 6 4.13 13.69 4.81
CA VAL A 6 3.27 12.50 4.93
C VAL A 6 2.08 12.61 3.99
N ALA A 7 1.46 13.79 3.84
CA ALA A 7 0.39 14.01 2.89
C ALA A 7 0.82 13.70 1.45
N ASN A 8 1.98 14.17 1.02
CA ASN A 8 2.52 13.90 -0.31
C ASN A 8 2.81 12.39 -0.50
N LEU A 9 3.39 11.74 0.51
CA LEU A 9 3.65 10.30 0.47
C LEU A 9 2.36 9.48 0.36
N VAL A 10 1.36 9.80 1.18
CA VAL A 10 0.06 9.12 1.18
C VAL A 10 -0.70 9.38 -0.12
N ASN A 11 -0.73 10.63 -0.61
CA ASN A 11 -1.32 10.98 -1.90
C ASN A 11 -0.69 10.17 -3.05
N ARG A 12 0.62 10.08 -3.09
CA ARG A 12 1.35 9.33 -4.12
C ARG A 12 1.08 7.83 -4.01
N PHE A 13 1.08 7.30 -2.79
CA PHE A 13 0.80 5.89 -2.55
C PHE A 13 -0.63 5.55 -2.97
N LEU A 14 -1.64 6.28 -2.46
CA LEU A 14 -3.04 6.05 -2.79
C LEU A 14 -3.33 6.27 -4.28
N GLY A 15 -2.73 7.29 -4.90
CA GLY A 15 -2.87 7.57 -6.33
C GLY A 15 -2.35 6.45 -7.24
N SER A 16 -1.45 5.59 -6.74
CA SER A 16 -0.98 4.40 -7.47
C SER A 16 -2.01 3.27 -7.50
N TYR A 17 -2.93 3.24 -6.55
CA TYR A 17 -3.88 2.14 -6.38
C TYR A 17 -5.33 2.55 -6.60
N LEU A 18 -5.66 3.83 -6.36
CA LEU A 18 -7.04 4.34 -6.36
C LEU A 18 -7.29 5.30 -7.52
N GLU A 19 -8.51 5.23 -8.05
CA GLU A 19 -9.05 6.21 -8.99
C GLU A 19 -9.86 7.27 -8.24
N ASN A 20 -9.82 8.51 -8.72
CA ASN A 20 -10.78 9.57 -8.39
C ASN A 20 -11.10 9.77 -6.89
N PHE A 21 -10.11 9.72 -6.01
CA PHE A 21 -10.31 10.06 -4.62
C PHE A 21 -10.12 11.58 -4.38
N ASP A 22 -10.85 12.11 -3.39
CA ASP A 22 -10.78 13.53 -3.03
C ASP A 22 -9.49 13.85 -2.27
N THR A 23 -8.53 14.46 -2.97
CA THR A 23 -7.24 14.87 -2.42
C THR A 23 -7.37 15.97 -1.36
N ASN A 24 -8.40 16.82 -1.41
CA ASN A 24 -8.61 17.86 -0.40
C ASN A 24 -9.10 17.22 0.91
N GLN A 25 -10.06 16.31 0.83
CA GLN A 25 -10.53 15.55 1.99
C GLN A 25 -9.39 14.73 2.61
N LEU A 26 -8.56 14.12 1.79
CA LEU A 26 -7.39 13.39 2.24
C LEU A 26 -6.41 14.32 2.99
N ASN A 27 -6.07 15.47 2.41
CA ASN A 27 -5.14 16.41 3.02
C ASN A 27 -5.66 16.93 4.37
N ILE A 28 -6.92 17.34 4.46
CA ILE A 28 -7.55 17.80 5.72
C ILE A 28 -7.53 16.68 6.76
N GLY A 29 -7.88 15.45 6.37
CA GLY A 29 -7.88 14.29 7.25
C GLY A 29 -6.47 13.94 7.75
N ILE A 30 -5.44 14.04 6.90
CA ILE A 30 -4.05 13.82 7.30
C ILE A 30 -3.62 14.81 8.38
N TRP A 31 -3.94 16.10 8.21
CA TRP A 31 -3.62 17.11 9.22
C TRP A 31 -4.29 16.85 10.58
N SER A 32 -5.52 16.33 10.57
CA SER A 32 -6.22 15.94 11.81
C SER A 32 -5.73 14.62 12.41
N GLY A 33 -5.01 13.80 11.62
CA GLY A 33 -4.58 12.46 12.00
C GLY A 33 -5.65 11.37 11.83
N ASP A 34 -6.81 11.70 11.28
CA ASP A 34 -7.92 10.76 11.02
C ASP A 34 -8.48 11.00 9.62
N VAL A 35 -8.07 10.17 8.68
CA VAL A 35 -8.54 10.18 7.29
C VAL A 35 -9.62 9.13 7.13
N LYS A 36 -10.75 9.52 6.51
CA LYS A 36 -11.81 8.58 6.10
C LYS A 36 -12.21 8.86 4.67
N LEU A 37 -11.88 7.94 3.78
CA LEU A 37 -12.29 7.98 2.38
C LEU A 37 -13.30 6.87 2.13
N ARG A 38 -14.31 7.14 1.31
CA ARG A 38 -15.40 6.20 1.02
C ARG A 38 -15.60 6.01 -0.48
N ASN A 39 -16.17 4.84 -0.83
CA ASN A 39 -16.57 4.52 -2.19
C ASN A 39 -15.40 4.67 -3.19
N LEU A 40 -14.26 4.11 -2.84
CA LEU A 40 -13.04 4.19 -3.63
C LEU A 40 -13.03 3.11 -4.70
N ARG A 41 -12.57 3.46 -5.90
CA ARG A 41 -12.37 2.51 -6.99
C ARG A 41 -10.89 2.19 -7.13
N LEU A 42 -10.57 0.92 -7.25
CA LEU A 42 -9.21 0.47 -7.55
C LEU A 42 -8.89 0.65 -9.03
N ARG A 43 -7.67 1.06 -9.32
CA ARG A 43 -7.14 1.07 -10.68
C ARG A 43 -6.97 -0.36 -11.19
N LYS A 44 -7.20 -0.58 -12.48
CA LYS A 44 -7.01 -1.91 -13.09
C LYS A 44 -5.57 -2.40 -12.93
N GLU A 45 -4.61 -1.49 -13.04
CA GLU A 45 -3.18 -1.74 -12.95
C GLU A 45 -2.68 -1.88 -11.49
N SER A 46 -3.57 -1.75 -10.51
CA SER A 46 -3.19 -1.73 -9.08
C SER A 46 -2.47 -3.00 -8.62
N LEU A 47 -2.82 -4.15 -9.21
CA LEU A 47 -2.21 -5.45 -8.89
C LEU A 47 -1.07 -5.86 -9.81
N ASP A 48 -0.76 -5.13 -10.89
CA ASP A 48 0.30 -5.48 -11.85
C ASP A 48 1.68 -5.62 -11.19
N LYS A 49 1.92 -4.83 -10.14
CA LYS A 49 3.15 -4.87 -9.36
C LYS A 49 3.40 -6.21 -8.66
N PHE A 50 2.34 -6.96 -8.38
CA PHE A 50 2.42 -8.27 -7.72
C PHE A 50 2.61 -9.42 -8.70
N LYS A 51 2.57 -9.14 -10.02
CA LYS A 51 2.75 -10.14 -11.09
C LYS A 51 1.85 -11.37 -10.91
N LEU A 52 0.64 -11.13 -10.48
CA LEU A 52 -0.36 -12.17 -10.36
C LEU A 52 -0.80 -12.59 -11.77
N PRO A 53 -1.15 -13.88 -11.97
CA PRO A 53 -1.64 -14.38 -13.26
C PRO A 53 -3.09 -13.97 -13.52
N VAL A 54 -3.49 -12.80 -13.05
CA VAL A 54 -4.86 -12.28 -13.16
C VAL A 54 -4.84 -10.78 -13.49
N ASP A 55 -5.84 -10.36 -14.25
CA ASP A 55 -6.14 -8.95 -14.52
C ASP A 55 -7.31 -8.49 -13.64
N VAL A 56 -7.25 -7.26 -13.14
CA VAL A 56 -8.33 -6.64 -12.38
C VAL A 56 -9.36 -6.06 -13.33
N ASN A 57 -10.56 -6.64 -13.38
CA ASN A 57 -11.66 -6.10 -14.17
C ASN A 57 -12.43 -5.02 -13.42
N PHE A 58 -12.62 -5.21 -12.13
CA PHE A 58 -13.29 -4.27 -11.25
C PHE A 58 -12.74 -4.41 -9.82
N GLY A 59 -12.56 -3.28 -9.14
CA GLY A 59 -12.18 -3.24 -7.73
C GLY A 59 -12.81 -2.05 -7.02
N GLN A 60 -13.36 -2.31 -5.84
CA GLN A 60 -13.99 -1.30 -5.00
C GLN A 60 -13.62 -1.51 -3.54
N LEU A 61 -13.41 -0.40 -2.84
CA LEU A 61 -13.28 -0.33 -1.39
C LEU A 61 -14.44 0.50 -0.85
N GLY A 62 -15.19 -0.01 0.11
CA GLY A 62 -16.26 0.71 0.77
C GLY A 62 -15.74 1.87 1.60
N GLN A 63 -14.73 1.60 2.43
CA GLN A 63 -14.09 2.61 3.27
C GLN A 63 -12.59 2.32 3.46
N LEU A 64 -11.81 3.39 3.43
CA LEU A 64 -10.41 3.44 3.86
C LEU A 64 -10.31 4.40 5.04
N THR A 65 -9.83 3.92 6.18
CA THR A 65 -9.52 4.74 7.36
C THR A 65 -8.03 4.71 7.62
N LEU A 66 -7.40 5.89 7.73
CA LEU A 66 -6.00 6.05 8.10
C LEU A 66 -5.93 6.84 9.40
N GLN A 67 -5.33 6.26 10.43
CA GLN A 67 -5.13 6.88 11.74
C GLN A 67 -3.66 7.15 11.98
N ILE A 68 -3.29 8.42 12.10
CA ILE A 68 -1.91 8.89 12.28
C ILE A 68 -1.80 9.54 13.66
N PRO A 69 -1.12 8.91 14.63
CA PRO A 69 -0.98 9.48 15.97
C PRO A 69 0.12 10.56 16.02
N TRP A 70 -0.13 11.73 15.44
CA TRP A 70 0.85 12.83 15.32
C TRP A 70 1.55 13.19 16.63
N SER A 71 0.81 13.17 17.74
CA SER A 71 1.36 13.48 19.06
C SER A 71 2.32 12.40 19.59
N ASN A 72 2.33 11.20 19.02
CA ASN A 72 3.13 10.08 19.49
C ASN A 72 3.51 9.07 18.37
N LEU A 73 4.01 9.56 17.25
CA LEU A 73 4.50 8.72 16.15
C LEU A 73 5.69 7.83 16.54
N LYS A 74 6.40 8.19 17.62
CA LYS A 74 7.53 7.41 18.12
C LYS A 74 7.15 6.27 19.06
N GLY A 75 5.87 6.19 19.47
CA GLY A 75 5.41 5.20 20.43
C GLY A 75 4.07 4.55 20.10
N LYS A 76 3.39 5.01 19.01
CA LYS A 76 2.12 4.44 18.58
C LYS A 76 2.15 4.16 17.08
N PRO A 77 1.60 3.02 16.63
CA PRO A 77 1.56 2.66 15.22
C PRO A 77 0.60 3.56 14.43
N VAL A 78 0.93 3.77 13.16
CA VAL A 78 -0.03 4.22 12.16
C VAL A 78 -0.93 3.04 11.81
N ARG A 79 -2.25 3.25 11.76
CA ARG A 79 -3.24 2.22 11.46
C ARG A 79 -3.93 2.50 10.14
N VAL A 80 -3.98 1.49 9.29
CA VAL A 80 -4.74 1.48 8.04
C VAL A 80 -5.84 0.44 8.17
N ILE A 81 -7.09 0.87 8.04
CA ILE A 81 -8.26 -0.01 8.08
C ILE A 81 -8.97 0.13 6.75
N ILE A 82 -9.14 -0.97 6.03
CA ILE A 82 -9.84 -1.06 4.76
C ILE A 82 -11.05 -1.95 4.98
N GLU A 83 -12.22 -1.49 4.56
CA GLU A 83 -13.48 -2.19 4.79
C GLU A 83 -14.25 -2.33 3.48
N ASP A 84 -14.97 -3.46 3.34
CA ASP A 84 -15.81 -3.77 2.20
C ASP A 84 -15.02 -3.81 0.88
N VAL A 85 -14.06 -4.70 0.81
CA VAL A 85 -13.23 -4.91 -0.38
C VAL A 85 -13.92 -5.86 -1.33
N TYR A 86 -14.27 -5.38 -2.52
CA TYR A 86 -14.75 -6.22 -3.61
C TYR A 86 -13.77 -6.17 -4.77
N LEU A 87 -13.36 -7.34 -5.25
CA LEU A 87 -12.43 -7.48 -6.36
C LEU A 87 -12.95 -8.53 -7.35
N LEU A 88 -13.08 -8.12 -8.61
CA LEU A 88 -13.38 -8.98 -9.73
C LEU A 88 -12.15 -9.12 -10.61
N VAL A 89 -11.69 -10.35 -10.79
CA VAL A 89 -10.50 -10.66 -11.59
C VAL A 89 -10.80 -11.70 -12.66
N SER A 90 -10.04 -11.67 -13.74
CA SER A 90 -10.04 -12.69 -14.80
C SER A 90 -8.62 -13.21 -15.04
N PRO A 91 -8.45 -14.36 -15.71
CA PRO A 91 -7.13 -14.87 -16.05
C PRO A 91 -6.39 -13.88 -16.95
N LYS A 92 -5.12 -13.65 -16.66
CA LYS A 92 -4.23 -12.90 -17.53
C LYS A 92 -3.79 -13.79 -18.68
N ILE A 93 -4.14 -13.41 -19.92
CA ILE A 93 -3.66 -14.13 -21.11
C ILE A 93 -2.19 -13.77 -21.27
N ILE A 94 -1.32 -14.67 -20.82
CA ILE A 94 0.13 -14.52 -20.98
C ILE A 94 0.43 -14.96 -22.43
N GLN A 95 0.57 -13.99 -23.32
CA GLN A 95 1.17 -14.22 -24.64
C GLN A 95 2.67 -14.30 -24.45
N ASP A 96 3.25 -15.45 -24.75
CA ASP A 96 4.70 -15.77 -24.77
C ASP A 96 5.53 -15.10 -23.64
N TYR A 97 5.87 -15.90 -22.63
CA TYR A 97 6.74 -15.48 -21.54
C TYR A 97 8.20 -15.43 -22.06
N ASP A 98 8.66 -14.24 -22.40
CA ASP A 98 10.07 -13.99 -22.72
C ASP A 98 10.83 -13.60 -21.44
N LEU A 99 11.69 -14.51 -20.99
CA LEU A 99 12.54 -14.32 -19.80
C LEU A 99 13.45 -13.10 -19.90
N GLU A 100 13.95 -12.81 -21.11
CA GLU A 100 14.88 -11.71 -21.35
C GLU A 100 14.18 -10.35 -21.29
N GLU A 101 12.98 -10.25 -21.87
CA GLU A 101 12.13 -9.08 -21.81
C GLU A 101 11.68 -8.79 -20.36
N GLU A 102 11.37 -9.82 -19.58
CA GLU A 102 10.98 -9.70 -18.18
C GLU A 102 12.13 -9.24 -17.28
N GLU A 103 13.36 -9.73 -17.50
CA GLU A 103 14.55 -9.24 -16.79
C GLU A 103 14.83 -7.77 -17.09
N LEU A 104 14.75 -7.36 -18.34
CA LEU A 104 14.90 -5.96 -18.76
C LEU A 104 13.84 -5.07 -18.13
N ARG A 105 12.60 -5.53 -18.08
CA ARG A 105 11.48 -4.81 -17.43
C ARG A 105 11.69 -4.68 -15.92
N LEU A 106 12.17 -5.74 -15.26
CA LEU A 106 12.50 -5.71 -13.81
C LEU A 106 13.61 -4.71 -13.49
N GLN A 107 14.65 -4.68 -14.34
CA GLN A 107 15.73 -3.72 -14.19
C GLN A 107 15.23 -2.29 -14.42
N ALA A 108 14.37 -2.07 -15.41
CA ALA A 108 13.77 -0.76 -15.68
C ALA A 108 12.91 -0.27 -14.51
N VAL A 109 12.03 -1.12 -13.97
CA VAL A 109 11.21 -0.79 -12.79
C VAL A 109 12.06 -0.49 -11.56
N LYS A 110 13.13 -1.27 -11.35
CA LYS A 110 14.08 -1.01 -10.24
C LYS A 110 14.80 0.33 -10.42
N LYS A 111 15.25 0.61 -11.62
CA LYS A 111 15.93 1.87 -11.97
C LYS A 111 14.99 3.07 -11.84
N GLU A 112 13.74 2.93 -12.27
CA GLU A 112 12.72 3.96 -12.12
C GLU A 112 12.41 4.23 -10.64
N LYS A 113 12.28 3.20 -9.80
CA LYS A 113 12.10 3.36 -8.35
C LYS A 113 13.28 4.05 -7.67
N LEU A 114 14.51 3.71 -8.09
CA LEU A 114 15.72 4.37 -7.58
C LEU A 114 15.75 5.84 -8.00
N ALA A 115 15.50 6.15 -9.27
CA ALA A 115 15.43 7.53 -9.76
C ALA A 115 14.32 8.34 -9.08
N GLN A 116 13.18 7.71 -8.78
CA GLN A 116 12.10 8.36 -8.03
C GLN A 116 12.49 8.64 -6.57
N LEU A 117 13.24 7.74 -5.94
CA LEU A 117 13.80 7.95 -4.60
C LEU A 117 14.87 9.05 -4.61
N GLU A 118 15.78 9.03 -5.58
CA GLU A 118 16.80 10.07 -5.78
C GLU A 118 16.16 11.44 -6.01
N THR A 119 15.18 11.54 -6.91
CA THR A 119 14.45 12.80 -7.18
C THR A 119 13.71 13.30 -5.92
N PHE A 120 13.17 12.38 -5.10
CA PHE A 120 12.52 12.73 -3.84
C PHE A 120 13.53 13.24 -2.81
N LEU A 121 14.70 12.61 -2.73
CA LEU A 121 15.80 13.04 -1.84
C LEU A 121 16.39 14.37 -2.30
N ASP A 122 16.60 14.58 -3.61
CA ASP A 122 17.13 15.81 -4.19
C ASP A 122 16.17 17.00 -4.05
N ALA A 123 14.86 16.79 -4.32
CA ALA A 123 13.84 17.82 -4.10
C ALA A 123 13.76 18.24 -2.63
N LYS A 124 13.97 17.29 -1.73
CA LYS A 124 13.99 17.48 -0.29
C LYS A 124 15.24 18.24 0.17
N SER A 125 16.41 17.95 -0.40
CA SER A 125 17.65 18.66 -0.09
C SER A 125 17.61 20.12 -0.55
N GLN A 126 16.86 20.43 -1.62
CA GLN A 126 16.67 21.81 -2.10
C GLN A 126 15.63 22.60 -1.29
N GLU A 127 14.58 21.96 -0.74
CA GLU A 127 13.57 22.64 0.08
C GLU A 127 14.01 22.89 1.54
N LEU A 128 14.91 22.08 2.09
CA LEU A 128 15.28 22.07 3.51
C LEU A 128 16.63 22.71 3.83
N GLY A 129 17.37 23.24 2.85
CA GLY A 129 18.62 24.00 3.12
C GLY A 129 19.50 23.32 4.18
N THR A 130 20.41 22.47 3.75
CA THR A 130 21.64 22.06 4.44
C THR A 130 21.59 21.74 5.94
N ASP A 131 20.72 20.83 6.38
CA ASP A 131 20.89 20.18 7.68
C ASP A 131 20.86 18.67 7.56
N LEU A 132 22.03 18.05 7.46
CA LEU A 132 22.26 16.60 7.47
C LEU A 132 21.58 15.89 8.66
N GLU A 133 21.39 16.59 9.79
CA GLU A 133 20.68 16.07 10.97
C GLU A 133 19.17 15.91 10.72
N ASN A 134 18.55 16.77 9.91
CA ASN A 134 17.13 16.69 9.58
C ASN A 134 16.83 15.57 8.57
N GLU A 135 17.72 15.28 7.63
CA GLU A 135 17.58 14.16 6.69
C GLU A 135 17.56 12.82 7.42
N THR A 136 18.53 12.59 8.28
CA THR A 136 18.62 11.36 9.09
C THR A 136 17.39 11.19 10.01
N PHE A 137 16.85 12.31 10.53
CA PHE A 137 15.65 12.27 11.37
C PHE A 137 14.40 11.85 10.59
N VAL A 138 14.19 12.39 9.39
CA VAL A 138 13.01 12.06 8.56
C VAL A 138 13.08 10.62 8.06
N GLU A 139 14.24 10.14 7.63
CA GLU A 139 14.45 8.76 7.23
C GLU A 139 14.16 7.79 8.39
N SER A 140 14.68 8.11 9.56
CA SER A 140 14.40 7.35 10.79
C SER A 140 12.91 7.34 11.14
N LEU A 141 12.20 8.47 10.95
CA LEU A 141 10.76 8.55 11.21
C LEU A 141 9.95 7.73 10.20
N VAL A 142 10.27 7.84 8.91
CA VAL A 142 9.60 7.04 7.86
C VAL A 142 9.81 5.55 8.10
N THR A 143 11.03 5.13 8.40
CA THR A 143 11.35 3.75 8.75
C THR A 143 10.52 3.27 9.95
N LYS A 144 10.44 4.07 11.02
CA LYS A 144 9.62 3.75 12.19
C LYS A 144 8.13 3.61 11.86
N ILE A 145 7.61 4.49 11.00
CA ILE A 145 6.20 4.39 10.55
C ILE A 145 5.98 3.09 9.79
N VAL A 146 6.85 2.74 8.85
CA VAL A 146 6.75 1.51 8.03
C VAL A 146 6.91 0.26 8.89
N ASP A 147 7.89 0.26 9.79
CA ASP A 147 8.13 -0.87 10.69
C ASP A 147 6.94 -1.13 11.62
N ASN A 148 6.23 -0.08 12.03
CA ASN A 148 5.11 -0.19 12.97
C ASN A 148 3.74 -0.05 12.31
N LEU A 149 3.66 -0.03 10.97
CA LEU A 149 2.39 0.04 10.27
C LEU A 149 1.51 -1.16 10.60
N GLN A 150 0.29 -0.90 11.07
CA GLN A 150 -0.75 -1.89 11.27
C GLN A 150 -1.78 -1.79 10.16
N VAL A 151 -2.05 -2.89 9.49
CA VAL A 151 -3.03 -2.97 8.40
C VAL A 151 -4.10 -3.98 8.79
N THR A 152 -5.36 -3.57 8.64
CA THR A 152 -6.52 -4.45 8.83
C THR A 152 -7.43 -4.28 7.63
N ILE A 153 -7.78 -5.38 6.98
CA ILE A 153 -8.71 -5.41 5.85
C ILE A 153 -9.88 -6.29 6.27
N LYS A 154 -11.10 -5.76 6.15
CA LYS A 154 -12.32 -6.44 6.59
C LYS A 154 -13.28 -6.63 5.44
N ASN A 155 -14.08 -7.69 5.53
CA ASN A 155 -15.13 -8.00 4.57
C ASN A 155 -14.58 -8.00 3.14
N ILE A 156 -13.69 -8.95 2.86
CA ILE A 156 -13.05 -9.12 1.56
C ILE A 156 -13.89 -10.10 0.73
N HIS A 157 -14.25 -9.69 -0.47
CA HIS A 157 -14.91 -10.53 -1.46
C HIS A 157 -14.11 -10.50 -2.76
N LEU A 158 -13.49 -11.62 -3.09
CA LEU A 158 -12.77 -11.83 -4.33
C LEU A 158 -13.59 -12.75 -5.25
N LYS A 159 -13.88 -12.28 -6.45
CA LYS A 159 -14.54 -13.08 -7.49
C LYS A 159 -13.59 -13.23 -8.68
N TYR A 160 -13.37 -14.47 -9.09
CA TYR A 160 -12.65 -14.84 -10.29
C TYR A 160 -13.67 -15.29 -11.35
N GLU A 161 -13.56 -14.75 -12.56
CA GLU A 161 -14.36 -15.12 -13.71
C GLU A 161 -13.45 -15.51 -14.87
N ASP A 162 -13.78 -16.62 -15.52
CA ASP A 162 -13.02 -17.11 -16.68
C ASP A 162 -13.99 -17.53 -17.79
N ASP A 163 -13.86 -16.86 -18.92
CA ASP A 163 -14.54 -17.13 -20.18
C ASP A 163 -13.55 -17.52 -21.30
N SER A 164 -12.27 -17.62 -20.99
CA SER A 164 -11.20 -17.82 -21.98
C SER A 164 -11.03 -19.27 -22.40
N VAL A 165 -11.26 -20.21 -21.48
CA VAL A 165 -11.04 -21.66 -21.71
C VAL A 165 -12.27 -22.34 -22.26
N LEU A 166 -13.46 -21.98 -21.78
CA LEU A 166 -14.75 -22.55 -22.19
C LEU A 166 -15.67 -21.40 -22.58
N THR A 167 -15.58 -20.95 -23.82
CA THR A 167 -16.38 -19.84 -24.37
C THR A 167 -17.89 -20.09 -24.31
N GLU A 168 -18.31 -21.35 -24.35
CA GLU A 168 -19.73 -21.72 -24.26
C GLU A 168 -20.24 -21.87 -22.81
N THR A 169 -19.37 -22.07 -21.84
CA THR A 169 -19.71 -22.28 -20.44
C THR A 169 -18.75 -21.49 -19.51
N PRO A 170 -18.90 -20.18 -19.41
CA PRO A 170 -18.08 -19.37 -18.50
C PRO A 170 -18.34 -19.82 -17.04
N TYR A 171 -17.30 -19.82 -16.24
CA TYR A 171 -17.42 -20.17 -14.83
C TYR A 171 -16.87 -19.06 -13.93
N SER A 172 -17.33 -19.05 -12.68
CA SER A 172 -16.82 -18.11 -11.68
C SER A 172 -16.65 -18.79 -10.33
N ILE A 173 -15.62 -18.35 -9.60
CA ILE A 173 -15.34 -18.78 -8.22
C ILE A 173 -15.25 -17.54 -7.34
N GLY A 174 -15.89 -17.60 -6.17
CA GLY A 174 -15.83 -16.52 -5.17
C GLY A 174 -15.16 -16.98 -3.88
N PHE A 175 -14.35 -16.08 -3.31
CA PHE A 175 -13.77 -16.24 -1.98
C PHE A 175 -14.20 -15.08 -1.10
N THR A 176 -14.59 -15.38 0.13
CA THR A 176 -14.85 -14.37 1.16
C THR A 176 -13.92 -14.57 2.34
N LEU A 177 -13.48 -13.46 2.92
CA LEU A 177 -12.63 -13.46 4.10
C LEU A 177 -13.10 -12.32 5.01
N ASP A 178 -13.41 -12.64 6.26
CA ASP A 178 -13.95 -11.66 7.20
C ASP A 178 -12.90 -10.63 7.59
N GLU A 179 -11.68 -11.07 7.88
CA GLU A 179 -10.60 -10.18 8.28
C GLU A 179 -9.22 -10.71 7.87
N LEU A 180 -8.40 -9.84 7.34
CA LEU A 180 -6.96 -9.98 7.17
C LEU A 180 -6.28 -8.89 7.95
N SER A 181 -5.42 -9.21 8.90
CA SER A 181 -4.64 -8.22 9.64
C SER A 181 -3.15 -8.51 9.61
N ALA A 182 -2.36 -7.42 9.61
CA ALA A 182 -0.90 -7.46 9.67
C ALA A 182 -0.42 -6.48 10.73
N VAL A 183 0.29 -6.99 11.74
CA VAL A 183 0.83 -6.21 12.86
C VAL A 183 2.29 -6.55 13.09
N SER A 184 3.06 -5.57 13.59
CA SER A 184 4.45 -5.82 13.97
C SER A 184 4.53 -6.57 15.30
N THR A 185 5.52 -7.44 15.41
CA THR A 185 5.71 -8.28 16.59
C THR A 185 7.15 -8.23 17.09
N ASP A 186 7.34 -8.58 18.34
CA ASP A 186 8.64 -8.86 18.93
C ASP A 186 9.18 -10.24 18.50
N GLU A 187 10.22 -10.71 19.18
CA GLU A 187 10.88 -11.98 18.89
C GLU A 187 10.01 -13.19 19.24
N ASP A 188 9.09 -13.03 20.16
CA ASP A 188 8.18 -14.08 20.63
C ASP A 188 6.83 -14.06 19.88
N TRP A 189 6.76 -13.33 18.75
CA TRP A 189 5.56 -13.15 17.94
C TRP A 189 4.38 -12.44 18.68
N VAL A 190 4.68 -11.72 19.75
CA VAL A 190 3.69 -10.91 20.47
C VAL A 190 3.59 -9.53 19.80
N PRO A 191 2.37 -9.05 19.50
CA PRO A 191 2.19 -7.71 18.92
C PRO A 191 2.86 -6.63 19.77
N SER A 192 3.81 -5.92 19.20
CA SER A 192 4.57 -4.91 19.90
C SER A 192 4.96 -3.73 19.00
N PHE A 193 5.28 -2.59 19.62
CA PHE A 193 5.80 -1.44 18.92
C PHE A 193 7.34 -1.53 18.84
N ILE A 194 7.89 -1.50 17.62
CA ILE A 194 9.31 -1.61 17.36
C ILE A 194 9.98 -0.24 17.58
N ASN A 195 10.71 -0.09 18.67
CA ASN A 195 11.40 1.14 19.03
C ASN A 195 12.81 1.26 18.43
N ILE A 196 13.47 0.14 18.23
CA ILE A 196 14.84 0.06 17.72
C ILE A 196 14.76 -0.38 16.26
N THR A 197 15.45 0.30 15.37
CA THR A 197 15.61 -0.13 13.98
C THR A 197 16.44 -1.43 13.98
N GLN A 198 15.74 -2.55 14.04
CA GLN A 198 16.37 -3.87 13.95
C GLN A 198 16.62 -4.20 12.48
N SER A 199 17.62 -5.03 12.25
CA SER A 199 17.91 -5.54 10.90
C SER A 199 16.79 -6.39 10.31
N LEU A 200 15.86 -6.85 11.15
CA LEU A 200 14.74 -7.71 10.76
C LEU A 200 13.46 -7.30 11.52
N THR A 201 12.46 -6.80 10.80
CA THR A 201 11.12 -6.55 11.32
C THR A 201 10.23 -7.75 11.08
N ARG A 202 9.62 -8.29 12.14
CA ARG A 202 8.67 -9.40 12.07
C ARG A 202 7.25 -8.88 11.95
N LYS A 203 6.44 -9.48 11.08
CA LYS A 203 5.02 -9.18 10.90
C LYS A 203 4.19 -10.43 11.10
N LEU A 204 3.20 -10.35 11.97
CA LEU A 204 2.19 -11.39 12.15
C LEU A 204 1.01 -11.09 11.23
N LEU A 205 0.71 -12.03 10.33
CA LEU A 205 -0.51 -12.00 9.53
C LEU A 205 -1.55 -12.91 10.17
N THR A 206 -2.75 -12.39 10.33
CA THR A 206 -3.89 -13.16 10.85
C THR A 206 -5.02 -13.13 9.84
N LEU A 207 -5.59 -14.31 9.55
CA LEU A 207 -6.74 -14.54 8.68
C LEU A 207 -7.91 -15.04 9.52
N LYS A 208 -9.11 -14.51 9.32
CA LYS A 208 -10.37 -14.94 9.96
C LYS A 208 -11.47 -15.09 8.95
#